data_a26a85afff6268b9f3321bc4e517046c
#
_entry.id   a26a85afff6268b9f3321bc4e517046c
#
_cell.length_a   1.000
_cell.length_b   1.000
_cell.length_c   1.000
_cell.angle_alpha   90.00
_cell.angle_beta   90.00
_cell.angle_gamma   90.00
#
_symmetry.space_group_name_H-M   'P 1'
#
loop_
_entity.id
_entity.type
_entity.pdbx_description
1 polymer ?
#
loop_
_entity_poly.entity_id
_entity_poly.type
_entity_poly.pdbx_seq_one_letter_code
_entity_poly.pdbx_strand_id
1 'polypeptide(L)'
;FSVKDALSSKKYHTSLVLDFPSINKGGSFPSDSLSLGQSVQRLVGELESKKMKEILERKFQVSLKNKPVVTTFRGHSRMKDGKIHSDSKTKIITVLIYLNVHWNHKNGLLRLLKDKKNLDNYIQEIPATMGSLVAFKVTENCWHGFQSYEGKRLSIQLNYLYENALSQHNFRHKLSSFLKKFF
;
A
#
# COMPACT_ATOMS: atom_id res chain seq x y z
N PHE A 1 8.75 -9.75 -3.18
CA PHE A 1 9.23 -10.23 -1.87
C PHE A 1 8.37 -9.68 -0.75
N SER A 2 8.43 -10.31 0.41
CA SER A 2 7.79 -9.81 1.63
C SER A 2 8.74 -9.90 2.83
N VAL A 3 8.48 -9.05 3.83
CA VAL A 3 9.17 -9.02 5.13
C VAL A 3 8.10 -8.95 6.22
N LYS A 4 8.17 -9.81 7.24
CA LYS A 4 7.19 -9.83 8.34
C LYS A 4 7.39 -8.70 9.34
N ASP A 5 8.64 -8.35 9.64
CA ASP A 5 9.05 -7.33 10.63
C ASP A 5 9.97 -6.31 9.97
N ALA A 6 9.41 -5.39 9.18
CA ALA A 6 10.17 -4.32 8.53
C ALA A 6 10.45 -3.13 9.47
N LEU A 7 9.86 -3.10 10.66
CA LEU A 7 9.96 -1.99 11.63
C LEU A 7 10.74 -2.39 12.88
N SER A 8 11.73 -1.60 13.26
CA SER A 8 12.80 -1.99 14.16
C SER A 8 12.49 -1.96 15.68
N SER A 9 11.38 -1.38 16.13
CA SER A 9 11.10 -1.37 17.59
C SER A 9 9.62 -1.24 17.95
N LYS A 10 9.22 -1.87 19.08
CA LYS A 10 7.85 -1.79 19.60
C LYS A 10 7.45 -0.35 20.00
N LYS A 11 8.38 0.47 20.50
CA LYS A 11 8.10 1.87 20.82
C LYS A 11 7.72 2.66 19.58
N TYR A 12 8.39 2.41 18.47
CA TYR A 12 8.09 3.03 17.19
C TYR A 12 6.70 2.60 16.66
N HIS A 13 6.30 1.34 16.90
CA HIS A 13 4.97 0.85 16.52
C HIS A 13 3.84 1.67 17.18
N THR A 14 3.96 1.95 18.48
CA THR A 14 2.97 2.76 19.20
C THR A 14 2.88 4.17 18.63
N SER A 15 4.02 4.81 18.41
CA SER A 15 4.06 6.15 17.81
C SER A 15 3.42 6.18 16.43
N LEU A 16 3.67 5.18 15.58
CA LEU A 16 3.07 5.08 14.24
C LEU A 16 1.54 5.00 14.28
N VAL A 17 0.98 4.28 15.25
CA VAL A 17 -0.48 4.18 15.39
C VAL A 17 -1.10 5.49 15.86
N LEU A 18 -0.46 6.17 16.80
CA LEU A 18 -0.92 7.47 17.30
C LEU A 18 -0.83 8.57 16.24
N ASP A 19 0.23 8.54 15.45
CA ASP A 19 0.54 9.53 14.41
C ASP A 19 -0.14 9.23 13.07
N PHE A 20 -0.79 8.06 12.93
CA PHE A 20 -1.49 7.70 11.70
C PHE A 20 -2.70 8.62 11.48
N PRO A 21 -2.88 9.18 10.26
CA PRO A 21 -3.97 10.11 10.00
C PRO A 21 -5.34 9.46 10.23
N SER A 22 -6.29 10.24 10.76
CA SER A 22 -7.66 9.76 10.99
C SER A 22 -8.38 9.55 9.66
N ILE A 23 -8.47 8.29 9.23
CA ILE A 23 -9.14 7.88 7.99
C ILE A 23 -10.23 6.87 8.34
N ASN A 24 -11.47 7.36 8.47
CA ASN A 24 -12.66 6.57 8.84
C ASN A 24 -13.48 6.15 7.61
N LYS A 25 -13.04 6.52 6.41
CA LYS A 25 -13.72 6.17 5.15
C LYS A 25 -12.85 5.20 4.34
N GLY A 26 -13.51 4.30 3.62
CA GLY A 26 -12.83 3.42 2.67
C GLY A 26 -12.24 4.18 1.48
N GLY A 27 -11.14 3.65 0.95
CA GLY A 27 -10.45 4.21 -0.20
C GLY A 27 -8.98 4.47 0.05
N SER A 28 -8.33 5.08 -0.93
CA SER A 28 -6.91 5.44 -0.91
C SER A 28 -6.79 6.96 -0.91
N PHE A 29 -5.98 7.49 -0.01
CA PHE A 29 -5.81 8.93 0.21
C PHE A 29 -4.34 9.29 -0.02
N PRO A 30 -4.04 10.24 -0.93
CA PRO A 30 -2.67 10.70 -1.14
C PRO A 30 -2.09 11.34 0.13
N SER A 31 -0.78 11.15 0.34
CA SER A 31 -0.07 11.67 1.53
C SER A 31 -0.16 13.19 1.66
N ASP A 32 -0.14 13.92 0.54
CA ASP A 32 -0.24 15.37 0.46
C ASP A 32 -1.63 15.93 0.85
N SER A 33 -2.64 15.07 0.90
CA SER A 33 -3.99 15.43 1.31
C SER A 33 -4.28 15.19 2.81
N LEU A 34 -3.28 14.76 3.57
CA LEU A 34 -3.43 14.29 4.95
C LEU A 34 -2.46 15.03 5.90
N SER A 35 -2.92 15.26 7.13
CA SER A 35 -2.03 15.68 8.22
C SER A 35 -1.39 14.44 8.84
N LEU A 36 -0.08 14.27 8.60
CA LEU A 36 0.69 13.13 9.10
C LEU A 36 1.45 13.52 10.38
N GLY A 37 1.38 12.68 11.41
CA GLY A 37 2.22 12.84 12.60
C GLY A 37 3.70 12.50 12.31
N GLN A 38 4.59 12.93 13.20
CA GLN A 38 6.03 12.93 12.97
C GLN A 38 6.61 11.52 12.68
N SER A 39 6.17 10.50 13.40
CA SER A 39 6.66 9.13 13.20
C SER A 39 6.23 8.56 11.84
N VAL A 40 5.04 8.91 11.37
CA VAL A 40 4.54 8.51 10.05
C VAL A 40 5.27 9.27 8.93
N GLN A 41 5.53 10.58 9.10
CA GLN A 41 6.35 11.34 8.16
C GLN A 41 7.74 10.72 8.01
N ARG A 42 8.36 10.33 9.13
CA ARG A 42 9.65 9.65 9.13
C ARG A 42 9.58 8.32 8.38
N LEU A 43 8.56 7.49 8.63
CA LEU A 43 8.39 6.22 7.91
C LEU A 43 8.22 6.43 6.40
N VAL A 44 7.43 7.43 5.99
CA VAL A 44 7.27 7.78 4.57
C VAL A 44 8.62 8.18 3.98
N GLY A 45 9.40 9.03 4.66
CA GLY A 45 10.74 9.40 4.23
C GLY A 45 11.70 8.21 4.10
N GLU A 46 11.62 7.23 5.00
CA GLU A 46 12.39 5.99 4.90
C GLU A 46 11.96 5.13 3.69
N LEU A 47 10.67 4.99 3.44
CA LEU A 47 10.12 4.27 2.28
C LEU A 47 10.49 4.93 0.94
N GLU A 48 10.53 6.26 0.89
CA GLU A 48 10.89 7.06 -0.28
C GLU A 48 12.40 7.29 -0.44
N SER A 49 13.20 6.82 0.53
CA SER A 49 14.64 7.06 0.57
C SER A 49 15.40 6.45 -0.62
N LYS A 50 16.58 7.04 -0.92
CA LYS A 50 17.51 6.49 -1.90
C LYS A 50 17.86 5.03 -1.60
N LYS A 51 18.07 4.68 -0.32
CA LYS A 51 18.38 3.31 0.12
C LYS A 51 17.27 2.33 -0.24
N MET A 52 16.01 2.66 0.03
CA MET A 52 14.86 1.82 -0.34
C MET A 52 14.77 1.67 -1.86
N LYS A 53 14.95 2.76 -2.61
CA LYS A 53 14.96 2.74 -4.06
C LYS A 53 16.03 1.78 -4.61
N GLU A 54 17.28 1.84 -4.13
CA GLU A 54 18.37 0.97 -4.54
C GLU A 54 18.08 -0.51 -4.23
N ILE A 55 17.43 -0.80 -3.08
CA ILE A 55 16.99 -2.15 -2.73
C ILE A 55 15.97 -2.66 -3.76
N LEU A 56 15.00 -1.84 -4.12
CA LEU A 56 13.95 -2.20 -5.08
C LEU A 56 14.53 -2.39 -6.49
N GLU A 57 15.41 -1.49 -6.95
CA GLU A 57 16.09 -1.59 -8.24
C GLU A 57 16.87 -2.91 -8.36
N ARG A 58 17.65 -3.25 -7.33
CA ARG A 58 18.42 -4.51 -7.29
C ARG A 58 17.51 -5.75 -7.23
N LYS A 59 16.44 -5.71 -6.40
CA LYS A 59 15.54 -6.87 -6.22
C LYS A 59 14.72 -7.17 -7.47
N PHE A 60 14.28 -6.15 -8.19
CA PHE A 60 13.36 -6.30 -9.32
C PHE A 60 14.02 -6.13 -10.69
N GLN A 61 15.32 -5.87 -10.73
CA GLN A 61 16.09 -5.65 -11.97
C GLN A 61 15.41 -4.59 -12.85
N VAL A 62 15.14 -3.41 -12.25
CA VAL A 62 14.51 -2.27 -12.92
C VAL A 62 15.26 -0.99 -12.58
N SER A 63 15.23 0.01 -13.46
CA SER A 63 15.69 1.36 -13.14
C SER A 63 14.53 2.21 -12.65
N LEU A 64 14.70 2.80 -11.46
CA LEU A 64 13.77 3.76 -10.86
C LEU A 64 14.34 5.19 -10.88
N LYS A 65 15.43 5.42 -11.63
CA LYS A 65 16.02 6.75 -11.83
C LYS A 65 14.97 7.69 -12.43
N ASN A 66 14.78 8.86 -11.81
CA ASN A 66 13.81 9.89 -12.20
C ASN A 66 12.35 9.40 -12.29
N LYS A 67 12.01 8.24 -11.70
CA LYS A 67 10.64 7.76 -11.69
C LYS A 67 9.85 8.44 -10.55
N PRO A 68 8.66 9.00 -10.86
CA PRO A 68 7.81 9.61 -9.85
C PRO A 68 7.38 8.59 -8.79
N VAL A 69 7.26 9.06 -7.56
CA VAL A 69 6.76 8.29 -6.42
C VAL A 69 5.43 8.88 -5.96
N VAL A 70 4.48 8.03 -5.67
CA VAL A 70 3.19 8.41 -5.07
C VAL A 70 2.94 7.53 -3.85
N THR A 71 2.75 8.17 -2.71
CA THR A 71 2.43 7.52 -1.43
C THR A 71 0.98 7.77 -1.07
N THR A 72 0.27 6.70 -0.71
CA THR A 72 -1.14 6.74 -0.34
C THR A 72 -1.40 5.96 0.95
N PHE A 73 -2.44 6.36 1.66
CA PHE A 73 -2.86 5.81 2.93
C PHE A 73 -4.23 5.15 2.83
N ARG A 74 -4.43 4.06 3.56
CA ARG A 74 -5.73 3.44 3.79
C ARG A 74 -5.93 3.22 5.28
N GLY A 75 -7.04 3.72 5.83
CA GLY A 75 -7.36 3.57 7.26
C GLY A 75 -8.49 2.58 7.49
N HIS A 76 -9.40 2.45 6.53
CA HIS A 76 -10.61 1.64 6.65
C HIS A 76 -10.87 0.83 5.38
N SER A 77 -11.25 -0.44 5.55
CA SER A 77 -11.70 -1.33 4.48
C SER A 77 -13.21 -1.51 4.54
N ARG A 78 -13.85 -1.64 3.38
CA ARG A 78 -15.30 -1.87 3.21
C ARG A 78 -15.54 -3.28 2.68
N MET A 79 -16.73 -3.81 2.85
CA MET A 79 -17.12 -5.13 2.32
C MET A 79 -16.89 -5.28 0.81
N LYS A 80 -17.00 -4.19 0.04
CA LYS A 80 -16.75 -4.18 -1.41
C LYS A 80 -15.28 -4.14 -1.81
N ASP A 81 -14.36 -3.93 -0.86
CA ASP A 81 -12.91 -3.89 -1.10
C ASP A 81 -12.32 -5.31 -1.13
N GLY A 82 -11.14 -5.48 -1.70
CA GLY A 82 -10.43 -6.77 -1.74
C GLY A 82 -10.64 -7.61 -2.99
N LYS A 83 -11.42 -7.13 -3.96
CA LYS A 83 -11.63 -7.85 -5.24
C LYS A 83 -10.31 -8.14 -5.93
N ILE A 84 -10.23 -9.29 -6.61
CA ILE A 84 -9.07 -9.66 -7.42
C ILE A 84 -8.82 -8.61 -8.49
N HIS A 85 -7.60 -8.10 -8.56
CA HIS A 85 -7.17 -7.16 -9.59
C HIS A 85 -5.66 -7.22 -9.80
N SER A 86 -5.18 -6.68 -10.89
CA SER A 86 -3.80 -6.27 -11.09
C SER A 86 -3.69 -4.76 -10.92
N ASP A 87 -2.52 -4.29 -10.55
CA ASP A 87 -2.25 -2.86 -10.49
C ASP A 87 -2.23 -2.23 -11.89
N SER A 88 -2.50 -0.92 -11.95
CA SER A 88 -2.47 -0.16 -13.21
C SER A 88 -1.11 -0.29 -13.89
N LYS A 89 -1.10 -0.44 -15.23
CA LYS A 89 0.10 -0.45 -16.08
C LYS A 89 0.91 0.85 -15.99
N THR A 90 0.39 1.89 -15.34
CA THR A 90 1.12 3.13 -15.04
C THR A 90 2.13 2.99 -13.92
N LYS A 91 2.05 1.91 -13.14
CA LYS A 91 2.97 1.59 -12.04
C LYS A 91 4.09 0.67 -12.50
N ILE A 92 5.27 0.84 -11.91
CA ILE A 92 6.46 -0.02 -12.10
C ILE A 92 6.56 -0.98 -10.92
N ILE A 93 6.52 -0.45 -9.70
CA ILE A 93 6.60 -1.20 -8.44
C ILE A 93 5.53 -0.69 -7.49
N THR A 94 4.91 -1.60 -6.77
CA THR A 94 4.08 -1.34 -5.61
C THR A 94 4.78 -1.87 -4.36
N VAL A 95 4.86 -1.02 -3.33
CA VAL A 95 5.27 -1.38 -1.97
C VAL A 95 4.10 -1.12 -1.05
N LEU A 96 3.78 -2.06 -0.18
CA LEU A 96 2.70 -1.95 0.80
C LEU A 96 3.23 -2.35 2.18
N ILE A 97 3.00 -1.52 3.20
CA ILE A 97 3.30 -1.83 4.60
C ILE A 97 2.04 -1.69 5.45
N TYR A 98 1.81 -2.66 6.34
CA TYR A 98 0.71 -2.68 7.29
C TYR A 98 1.12 -2.13 8.65
N LEU A 99 0.17 -1.44 9.31
CA LEU A 99 0.40 -0.76 10.59
C LEU A 99 -0.68 -1.12 11.63
N ASN A 100 -1.26 -2.32 11.56
CA ASN A 100 -2.21 -2.79 12.56
C ASN A 100 -1.48 -3.55 13.67
N VAL A 101 -1.61 -3.12 14.93
CA VAL A 101 -0.94 -3.73 16.08
C VAL A 101 -1.32 -5.19 16.24
N HIS A 102 -2.61 -5.48 16.09
CA HIS A 102 -3.16 -6.83 16.14
C HIS A 102 -4.02 -7.09 14.90
N TRP A 103 -3.99 -8.30 14.40
CA TRP A 103 -4.86 -8.75 13.33
C TRP A 103 -5.38 -10.15 13.63
N ASN A 104 -6.50 -10.21 14.33
CA ASN A 104 -7.13 -11.46 14.76
C ASN A 104 -8.22 -11.95 13.80
N HIS A 105 -8.24 -11.42 12.58
CA HIS A 105 -9.22 -11.75 11.55
C HIS A 105 -8.62 -12.70 10.51
N LYS A 106 -9.41 -13.67 10.07
CA LYS A 106 -9.04 -14.56 8.94
C LYS A 106 -9.12 -13.83 7.60
N ASN A 107 -9.95 -12.79 7.50
CA ASN A 107 -10.15 -12.00 6.29
C ASN A 107 -9.25 -10.75 6.26
N GLY A 108 -9.17 -10.07 5.11
CA GLY A 108 -8.38 -8.84 4.97
C GLY A 108 -6.87 -9.05 4.78
N LEU A 109 -6.40 -10.30 4.73
CA LEU A 109 -5.00 -10.65 4.46
C LEU A 109 -4.74 -10.55 2.95
N LEU A 110 -3.72 -9.81 2.54
CA LEU A 110 -3.40 -9.67 1.12
C LEU A 110 -2.88 -10.98 0.55
N ARG A 111 -3.45 -11.44 -0.54
CA ARG A 111 -3.02 -12.62 -1.27
C ARG A 111 -2.42 -12.25 -2.62
N LEU A 112 -1.21 -12.72 -2.88
CA LEU A 112 -0.58 -12.69 -4.19
C LEU A 112 -1.01 -13.95 -4.93
N LEU A 113 -1.70 -13.81 -6.06
CA LEU A 113 -2.44 -14.89 -6.70
C LEU A 113 -1.66 -15.48 -7.89
N LYS A 114 -1.94 -16.74 -8.19
CA LYS A 114 -1.46 -17.42 -9.40
C LYS A 114 -2.29 -17.06 -10.64
N ASP A 115 -3.56 -16.68 -10.43
CA ASP A 115 -4.49 -16.33 -11.50
C ASP A 115 -5.51 -15.27 -11.07
N LYS A 116 -6.35 -14.83 -12.00
CA LYS A 116 -7.39 -13.81 -11.80
C LYS A 116 -8.75 -14.34 -11.34
N LYS A 117 -8.88 -15.63 -11.06
CA LYS A 117 -10.18 -16.28 -10.90
C LYS A 117 -10.51 -16.63 -9.46
N ASN A 118 -9.50 -17.02 -8.67
CA ASN A 118 -9.73 -17.57 -7.34
C ASN A 118 -8.78 -16.95 -6.29
N LEU A 119 -9.35 -16.34 -5.26
CA LEU A 119 -8.59 -15.82 -4.12
C LEU A 119 -7.85 -16.91 -3.34
N ASP A 120 -8.32 -18.14 -3.37
CA ASP A 120 -7.69 -19.23 -2.64
C ASP A 120 -6.55 -19.89 -3.42
N ASN A 121 -6.38 -19.56 -4.71
CA ASN A 121 -5.24 -19.97 -5.53
C ASN A 121 -4.09 -18.95 -5.43
N TYR A 122 -3.50 -18.83 -4.25
CA TYR A 122 -2.44 -17.85 -4.00
C TYR A 122 -1.05 -18.48 -3.90
N ILE A 123 -0.03 -17.68 -4.19
CA ILE A 123 1.38 -18.00 -3.98
C ILE A 123 1.78 -17.68 -2.54
N GLN A 124 1.25 -16.56 -2.02
CA GLN A 124 1.59 -16.05 -0.70
C GLN A 124 0.45 -15.24 -0.12
N GLU A 125 0.22 -15.41 1.17
CA GLU A 125 -0.67 -14.58 1.98
C GLU A 125 0.19 -13.70 2.92
N ILE A 126 -0.12 -12.41 2.93
CA ILE A 126 0.63 -11.39 3.68
C ILE A 126 -0.23 -11.00 4.89
N PRO A 127 0.27 -11.18 6.11
CA PRO A 127 -0.41 -10.70 7.31
C PRO A 127 -0.65 -9.19 7.26
N ALA A 128 -1.81 -8.73 7.71
CA ALA A 128 -2.09 -7.31 7.80
C ALA A 128 -1.59 -6.70 9.13
N THR A 129 -0.55 -7.29 9.74
CA THR A 129 0.02 -6.88 11.03
C THR A 129 1.08 -5.79 10.89
N MET A 130 1.36 -5.12 11.99
CA MET A 130 2.40 -4.09 12.10
C MET A 130 3.74 -4.57 11.54
N GLY A 131 4.32 -3.79 10.62
CA GLY A 131 5.62 -4.09 10.01
C GLY A 131 5.58 -5.12 8.88
N SER A 132 4.44 -5.77 8.59
CA SER A 132 4.34 -6.62 7.40
C SER A 132 4.45 -5.78 6.15
N LEU A 133 5.53 -5.98 5.39
CA LEU A 133 5.82 -5.27 4.15
C LEU A 133 5.82 -6.26 2.99
N VAL A 134 5.23 -5.87 1.88
CA VAL A 134 5.32 -6.56 0.61
C VAL A 134 5.67 -5.60 -0.52
N ALA A 135 6.52 -6.04 -1.43
CA ALA A 135 6.80 -5.32 -2.66
C ALA A 135 6.72 -6.26 -3.86
N PHE A 136 6.17 -5.78 -4.95
CA PHE A 136 6.10 -6.51 -6.21
C PHE A 136 6.22 -5.59 -7.43
N LYS A 137 6.82 -6.15 -8.47
CA LYS A 137 6.86 -5.53 -9.81
C LYS A 137 5.47 -5.64 -10.42
N VAL A 138 4.98 -4.53 -10.98
CA VAL A 138 3.69 -4.52 -11.64
C VAL A 138 3.84 -5.12 -13.04
N THR A 139 3.08 -6.17 -13.29
CA THR A 139 2.99 -6.89 -14.56
C THR A 139 1.54 -7.15 -14.90
N GLU A 140 1.25 -7.66 -16.09
CA GLU A 140 -0.12 -8.05 -16.46
C GLU A 140 -0.69 -9.17 -15.58
N ASN A 141 0.18 -9.97 -14.96
CA ASN A 141 -0.17 -11.13 -14.14
C ASN A 141 0.06 -10.92 -12.63
N CYS A 142 0.29 -9.69 -12.17
CA CYS A 142 0.46 -9.39 -10.74
C CYS A 142 -0.87 -9.37 -9.99
N TRP A 143 -1.66 -10.44 -10.16
CA TRP A 143 -2.97 -10.59 -9.54
C TRP A 143 -2.87 -10.64 -8.03
N HIS A 144 -3.71 -9.87 -7.37
CA HIS A 144 -3.79 -9.86 -5.92
C HIS A 144 -5.18 -9.42 -5.45
N GLY A 145 -5.48 -9.72 -4.21
CA GLY A 145 -6.73 -9.37 -3.57
C GLY A 145 -6.74 -9.82 -2.12
N PHE A 146 -7.88 -9.71 -1.46
CA PHE A 146 -8.08 -10.24 -0.12
C PHE A 146 -9.56 -10.57 0.10
N GLN A 147 -9.84 -11.52 0.99
CA GLN A 147 -11.21 -11.82 1.40
C GLN A 147 -11.81 -10.60 2.09
N SER A 148 -13.04 -10.26 1.71
CA SER A 148 -13.73 -9.06 2.19
C SER A 148 -13.64 -8.91 3.70
N TYR A 149 -13.30 -7.71 4.13
CA TYR A 149 -13.20 -7.31 5.53
C TYR A 149 -13.68 -5.87 5.65
N GLU A 150 -14.51 -5.61 6.63
CA GLU A 150 -14.97 -4.27 6.96
C GLU A 150 -14.44 -3.86 8.32
N GLY A 151 -13.80 -2.69 8.37
CA GLY A 151 -13.23 -2.17 9.60
C GLY A 151 -11.87 -1.49 9.41
N LYS A 152 -11.27 -1.15 10.54
CA LYS A 152 -9.94 -0.50 10.58
C LYS A 152 -8.88 -1.42 9.98
N ARG A 153 -8.19 -0.94 8.95
CA ARG A 153 -7.12 -1.66 8.25
C ARG A 153 -6.09 -0.65 7.76
N LEU A 154 -5.11 -0.38 8.63
CA LEU A 154 -4.09 0.63 8.40
C LEU A 154 -3.02 0.11 7.46
N SER A 155 -2.76 0.85 6.40
CA SER A 155 -1.65 0.58 5.50
C SER A 155 -1.16 1.84 4.79
N ILE A 156 0.12 1.84 4.43
CA ILE A 156 0.75 2.82 3.55
C ILE A 156 1.16 2.08 2.29
N GLN A 157 0.83 2.64 1.14
CA GLN A 157 1.21 2.11 -0.15
C GLN A 157 2.03 3.14 -0.91
N LEU A 158 3.21 2.74 -1.37
CA LEU A 158 4.10 3.53 -2.19
C LEU A 158 4.15 2.93 -3.60
N ASN A 159 4.04 3.76 -4.62
CA ASN A 159 4.07 3.35 -6.00
C ASN A 159 5.12 4.14 -6.77
N TYR A 160 6.04 3.45 -7.44
CA TYR A 160 6.86 4.04 -8.48
C TYR A 160 6.09 3.99 -9.80
N LEU A 161 6.04 5.13 -10.50
CA LEU A 161 5.26 5.29 -11.73
C LEU A 161 6.16 5.49 -12.94
N TYR A 162 5.63 5.20 -14.13
CA TYR A 162 6.21 5.69 -15.38
C TYR A 162 6.03 7.22 -15.47
N GLU A 163 6.97 7.92 -16.09
CA GLU A 163 7.00 9.40 -16.13
C GLU A 163 5.72 10.01 -16.68
N ASN A 164 5.17 9.44 -17.75
CA ASN A 164 3.95 9.93 -18.41
C ASN A 164 2.66 9.61 -17.62
N ALA A 165 2.76 8.90 -16.52
CA ALA A 165 1.61 8.42 -15.76
C ALA A 165 1.21 9.33 -14.59
N LEU A 166 2.07 10.28 -14.21
CA LEU A 166 1.84 11.11 -13.03
C LEU A 166 0.59 11.99 -13.19
N SER A 167 0.38 12.59 -14.36
CA SER A 167 -0.80 13.40 -14.66
C SER A 167 -2.10 12.59 -14.59
N GLN A 168 -2.10 11.38 -15.16
CA GLN A 168 -3.25 10.47 -15.15
C GLN A 168 -3.56 9.97 -13.73
N HIS A 169 -2.52 9.67 -12.95
CA HIS A 169 -2.65 9.23 -11.56
C HIS A 169 -3.23 10.33 -10.68
N ASN A 170 -2.70 11.54 -10.78
CA ASN A 170 -3.17 12.71 -10.03
C ASN A 170 -4.62 13.09 -10.41
N PHE A 171 -4.97 13.01 -11.68
CA PHE A 171 -6.35 13.26 -12.14
C PHE A 171 -7.33 12.23 -11.55
N ARG A 172 -7.01 10.93 -11.57
CA ARG A 172 -7.85 9.89 -10.97
C ARG A 172 -8.03 10.06 -9.46
N HIS A 173 -6.95 10.42 -8.75
CA HIS A 173 -7.02 10.68 -7.30
C HIS A 173 -7.83 11.94 -6.98
N LYS A 174 -7.64 13.04 -7.71
CA LYS A 174 -8.45 14.26 -7.56
C LYS A 174 -9.92 14.00 -7.83
N LEU A 175 -10.26 13.28 -8.89
CA LEU A 175 -11.65 12.93 -9.22
C LEU A 175 -12.27 12.01 -8.15
N SER A 176 -11.53 10.98 -7.70
CA SER A 176 -11.99 10.07 -6.63
C SER A 176 -12.14 10.78 -5.28
N SER A 177 -11.26 11.70 -4.92
CA SER A 177 -11.35 12.47 -3.68
C SER A 177 -12.47 13.50 -3.74
N PHE A 178 -12.71 14.12 -4.90
CA PHE A 178 -13.83 15.03 -5.12
C PHE A 178 -15.17 14.31 -4.96
N LEU A 179 -15.35 13.16 -5.63
CA LEU A 179 -16.59 12.37 -5.49
C LEU A 179 -16.83 11.88 -4.04
N LYS A 180 -15.76 11.58 -3.28
CA LYS A 180 -15.87 11.17 -1.87
C LYS A 180 -16.25 12.31 -0.90
N LYS A 181 -16.16 13.57 -1.31
CA LYS A 181 -16.62 14.71 -0.52
C LYS A 181 -18.14 14.91 -0.60
N PHE A 182 -18.77 14.39 -1.66
CA PHE A 182 -20.20 14.60 -1.93
C PHE A 182 -21.05 13.33 -1.68
N PHE A 183 -20.44 12.20 -1.41
CA PHE A 183 -21.07 10.92 -1.05
C PHE A 183 -20.31 10.26 0.12
#